data_1c2b169cc5c0f9b022417caabd355d5a
#
_entry.id   1c2b169cc5c0f9b022417caabd355d5a
#
_cell.length_a   1.000
_cell.length_b   1.000
_cell.length_c   1.000
_cell.angle_alpha   90.00
_cell.angle_beta   90.00
_cell.angle_gamma   90.00
#
_symmetry.space_group_name_H-M   'P 1'
#
loop_
_entity.id
_entity.type
_entity.pdbx_description
1 polymer ?
#
loop_
_entity_poly.entity_id
_entity_poly.type
_entity_poly.pdbx_seq_one_letter_code
_entity_poly.pdbx_strand_id
1 'polypeptide(L)'
;MIKRILFYTIIFINFISCNAEKVNLSPVSGFSSSDRYKNTSFTERADQINYASEITNLTSTIPKFKNEAVNKEVENLKIYLKEYIGSIDNYNILAREKSHSKYQKSYKNLQKLKTFLKGDEVSVLNRYLVRIKTNMETLEDQLKRETVIIND
;
A
#
# COMPACT_ATOMS: atom_id res chain seq x y z
N MET A 1 -9.10 -18.45 -56.97
CA MET A 1 -9.72 -17.24 -56.32
C MET A 1 -10.15 -17.52 -54.88
N ILE A 2 -10.79 -18.61 -54.55
CA ILE A 2 -11.30 -18.95 -53.23
C ILE A 2 -10.22 -18.94 -52.11
N LYS A 3 -9.02 -19.44 -52.35
CA LYS A 3 -7.92 -19.46 -51.37
C LYS A 3 -7.43 -18.04 -50.97
N ARG A 4 -7.49 -17.06 -51.87
CA ARG A 4 -7.10 -15.67 -51.57
C ARG A 4 -8.17 -14.96 -50.73
N ILE A 5 -9.45 -15.27 -50.99
CA ILE A 5 -10.55 -14.70 -50.23
C ILE A 5 -10.50 -15.22 -48.76
N LEU A 6 -10.21 -16.52 -48.58
CA LEU A 6 -10.12 -17.16 -47.29
C LEU A 6 -8.95 -16.60 -46.46
N PHE A 7 -7.86 -16.23 -47.11
CA PHE A 7 -6.70 -15.62 -46.44
C PHE A 7 -6.99 -14.20 -45.95
N TYR A 8 -7.72 -13.40 -46.71
CA TYR A 8 -8.14 -12.05 -46.29
C TYR A 8 -9.20 -12.05 -45.18
N THR A 9 -10.10 -13.04 -45.14
CA THR A 9 -11.09 -13.18 -44.07
C THR A 9 -10.42 -13.54 -42.74
N ILE A 10 -9.39 -14.39 -42.74
CA ILE A 10 -8.64 -14.75 -41.52
C ILE A 10 -7.88 -13.54 -40.96
N ILE A 11 -7.30 -12.67 -41.83
CA ILE A 11 -6.61 -11.44 -41.39
C ILE A 11 -7.59 -10.45 -40.81
N PHE A 12 -8.80 -10.34 -41.38
CA PHE A 12 -9.82 -9.39 -40.89
C PHE A 12 -10.38 -9.73 -39.51
N ILE A 13 -10.48 -11.03 -39.18
CA ILE A 13 -10.97 -11.51 -37.87
C ILE A 13 -10.02 -11.10 -36.71
N ASN A 14 -8.72 -10.95 -36.99
CA ASN A 14 -7.76 -10.56 -35.97
C ASN A 14 -7.82 -9.07 -35.56
N PHE A 15 -8.52 -8.22 -36.33
CA PHE A 15 -8.68 -6.81 -36.01
C PHE A 15 -9.91 -6.50 -35.13
N ILE A 16 -10.78 -7.47 -34.88
CA ILE A 16 -12.01 -7.26 -34.09
C ILE A 16 -11.79 -7.60 -32.60
N SER A 17 -10.61 -8.13 -32.24
CA SER A 17 -10.30 -8.55 -30.85
C SER A 17 -9.73 -7.41 -29.99
N CYS A 18 -9.99 -6.16 -30.31
CA CYS A 18 -9.74 -5.06 -29.38
C CYS A 18 -11.08 -4.58 -28.81
N ASN A 19 -11.80 -5.49 -28.19
CA ASN A 19 -12.80 -5.08 -27.20
C ASN A 19 -11.99 -4.60 -26.00
N ALA A 20 -11.73 -3.30 -25.97
CA ALA A 20 -11.32 -2.64 -24.74
C ALA A 20 -12.41 -2.98 -23.73
N GLU A 21 -12.18 -3.98 -22.89
CA GLU A 21 -12.86 -4.05 -21.62
C GLU A 21 -12.68 -2.66 -21.01
N LYS A 22 -13.72 -1.87 -21.08
CA LYS A 22 -13.92 -0.80 -20.14
C LYS A 22 -14.04 -1.51 -18.81
N VAL A 23 -12.89 -1.86 -18.24
CA VAL A 23 -12.80 -2.13 -16.81
C VAL A 23 -13.38 -0.87 -16.20
N ASN A 24 -14.63 -1.01 -15.82
CA ASN A 24 -15.32 0.01 -15.05
C ASN A 24 -14.59 -0.01 -13.71
N LEU A 25 -13.47 0.73 -13.65
CA LEU A 25 -12.78 1.11 -12.44
C LEU A 25 -13.67 2.13 -11.73
N SER A 26 -14.98 1.83 -11.65
CA SER A 26 -15.77 2.35 -10.56
C SER A 26 -15.25 1.66 -9.32
N PRO A 27 -14.37 2.28 -8.56
CA PRO A 27 -14.09 1.76 -7.27
C PRO A 27 -15.41 1.87 -6.50
N VAL A 28 -15.84 0.77 -5.96
CA VAL A 28 -16.77 0.85 -4.84
C VAL A 28 -18.26 1.03 -5.16
N SER A 29 -18.82 0.11 -5.93
CA SER A 29 -20.25 -0.19 -5.76
C SER A 29 -20.52 -1.25 -4.67
N GLY A 30 -19.50 -1.64 -3.90
CA GLY A 30 -19.59 -2.59 -2.79
C GLY A 30 -19.41 -2.00 -1.41
N PHE A 31 -19.16 -0.70 -1.31
CA PHE A 31 -19.06 -0.02 -0.03
C PHE A 31 -20.46 0.37 0.43
N SER A 32 -21.10 -0.55 1.15
CA SER A 32 -22.27 -0.22 1.96
C SER A 32 -21.88 0.96 2.84
N SER A 33 -22.38 2.12 2.46
CA SER A 33 -22.27 3.34 3.23
C SER A 33 -22.97 3.17 4.57
N SER A 34 -22.29 2.60 5.55
CA SER A 34 -22.69 2.81 6.93
C SER A 34 -22.54 4.31 7.20
N ASP A 35 -23.55 4.91 7.80
CA ASP A 35 -23.70 6.34 8.08
C ASP A 35 -22.57 7.00 8.89
N ARG A 36 -21.51 6.26 9.20
CA ARG A 36 -20.30 6.71 9.91
C ARG A 36 -19.37 7.59 9.10
N TYR A 37 -19.59 7.73 7.77
CA TYR A 37 -18.68 8.44 6.86
C TYR A 37 -19.14 9.81 6.43
N LYS A 38 -20.19 10.34 7.02
CA LYS A 38 -20.74 11.63 6.59
C LYS A 38 -19.83 12.83 6.82
N ASN A 39 -18.76 12.69 7.62
CA ASN A 39 -17.94 13.83 8.04
C ASN A 39 -16.52 13.88 7.47
N THR A 40 -16.02 12.81 6.83
CA THR A 40 -14.70 12.87 6.20
C THR A 40 -14.82 13.40 4.79
N SER A 41 -14.07 14.46 4.45
CA SER A 41 -14.09 15.00 3.11
C SER A 41 -13.53 13.97 2.11
N PHE A 42 -14.04 13.98 0.88
CA PHE A 42 -13.57 13.10 -0.20
C PHE A 42 -12.05 13.23 -0.41
N THR A 43 -11.50 14.44 -0.24
CA THR A 43 -10.08 14.73 -0.37
C THR A 43 -9.25 14.07 0.72
N GLU A 44 -9.67 14.13 1.98
CA GLU A 44 -8.97 13.49 3.10
C GLU A 44 -8.89 11.98 2.93
N ARG A 45 -9.96 11.38 2.44
CA ARG A 45 -10.00 9.94 2.16
C ARG A 45 -9.10 9.53 0.99
N ALA A 46 -9.07 10.34 -0.07
CA ALA A 46 -8.15 10.14 -1.19
C ALA A 46 -6.68 10.21 -0.73
N ASP A 47 -6.37 11.13 0.16
CA ASP A 47 -5.03 11.27 0.73
C ASP A 47 -4.64 10.07 1.60
N GLN A 48 -5.55 9.55 2.43
CA GLN A 48 -5.31 8.32 3.20
C GLN A 48 -5.01 7.12 2.31
N ILE A 49 -5.77 6.95 1.22
CA ILE A 49 -5.54 5.91 0.22
C ILE A 49 -4.17 6.08 -0.44
N ASN A 50 -3.80 7.31 -0.76
CA ASN A 50 -2.49 7.61 -1.36
C ASN A 50 -1.35 7.24 -0.42
N TYR A 51 -1.40 7.62 0.86
CA TYR A 51 -0.36 7.26 1.83
C TYR A 51 -0.30 5.76 2.09
N ALA A 52 -1.45 5.08 2.21
CA ALA A 52 -1.51 3.63 2.37
C ALA A 52 -0.90 2.91 1.15
N SER A 53 -1.20 3.38 -0.06
CA SER A 53 -0.64 2.86 -1.31
C SER A 53 0.86 3.08 -1.41
N GLU A 54 1.35 4.28 -1.04
CA GLU A 54 2.78 4.58 -1.02
C GLU A 54 3.53 3.69 -0.02
N ILE A 55 3.00 3.46 1.19
CA ILE A 55 3.56 2.53 2.18
C ILE A 55 3.63 1.12 1.60
N THR A 56 2.57 0.66 0.94
CA THR A 56 2.52 -0.65 0.31
C THR A 56 3.58 -0.79 -0.79
N ASN A 57 3.71 0.21 -1.65
CA ASN A 57 4.71 0.24 -2.71
C ASN A 57 6.14 0.23 -2.16
N LEU A 58 6.41 1.05 -1.15
CA LEU A 58 7.72 1.10 -0.49
C LEU A 58 8.07 -0.25 0.12
N THR A 59 7.15 -0.88 0.85
CA THR A 59 7.39 -2.17 1.49
C THR A 59 7.63 -3.30 0.49
N SER A 60 6.92 -3.31 -0.63
CA SER A 60 7.08 -4.32 -1.68
C SER A 60 8.44 -4.21 -2.39
N THR A 61 9.00 -3.01 -2.48
CA THR A 61 10.24 -2.71 -3.22
C THR A 61 11.49 -2.68 -2.37
N ILE A 62 11.42 -2.90 -1.03
CA ILE A 62 12.61 -3.00 -0.18
C ILE A 62 13.47 -4.17 -0.68
N PRO A 63 14.74 -3.92 -1.06
CA PRO A 63 15.61 -4.96 -1.56
C PRO A 63 16.03 -5.93 -0.45
N LYS A 64 16.56 -7.09 -0.86
CA LYS A 64 17.21 -8.01 0.05
C LYS A 64 18.63 -7.53 0.35
N PHE A 65 18.98 -7.50 1.63
CA PHE A 65 20.32 -7.12 2.13
C PHE A 65 21.21 -8.36 2.31
N LYS A 66 22.52 -8.15 2.45
CA LYS A 66 23.47 -9.25 2.73
C LYS A 66 23.31 -9.82 4.14
N ASN A 67 22.82 -9.02 5.08
CA ASN A 67 22.63 -9.44 6.46
C ASN A 67 21.25 -10.08 6.65
N GLU A 68 21.24 -11.34 7.08
CA GLU A 68 20.00 -12.12 7.25
C GLU A 68 19.11 -11.59 8.39
N ALA A 69 19.71 -11.10 9.49
CA ALA A 69 18.95 -10.53 10.60
C ALA A 69 18.20 -9.26 10.16
N VAL A 70 18.82 -8.45 9.29
CA VAL A 70 18.16 -7.28 8.69
C VAL A 70 17.01 -7.73 7.80
N ASN A 71 17.21 -8.75 6.95
CA ASN A 71 16.16 -9.26 6.07
C ASN A 71 14.96 -9.79 6.87
N LYS A 72 15.22 -10.55 7.92
CA LYS A 72 14.16 -11.06 8.81
C LYS A 72 13.36 -9.92 9.45
N GLU A 73 14.03 -8.88 9.91
CA GLU A 73 13.34 -7.73 10.51
C GLU A 73 12.61 -6.87 9.46
N VAL A 74 13.11 -6.80 8.23
CA VAL A 74 12.39 -6.18 7.10
C VAL A 74 11.11 -6.94 6.80
N GLU A 75 11.12 -8.27 6.81
CA GLU A 75 9.90 -9.06 6.63
C GLU A 75 8.89 -8.84 7.77
N ASN A 76 9.34 -8.75 9.01
CA ASN A 76 8.50 -8.38 10.14
C ASN A 76 7.85 -6.99 9.92
N LEU A 77 8.65 -6.00 9.51
CA LEU A 77 8.17 -4.65 9.19
C LEU A 77 7.05 -4.69 8.13
N LYS A 78 7.26 -5.44 7.02
CA LYS A 78 6.28 -5.61 5.94
C LYS A 78 4.97 -6.21 6.45
N ILE A 79 5.06 -7.26 7.28
CA ILE A 79 3.89 -7.92 7.87
C ILE A 79 3.10 -6.92 8.72
N TYR A 80 3.76 -6.19 9.61
CA TYR A 80 3.10 -5.27 10.53
C TYR A 80 2.48 -4.07 9.80
N LEU A 81 3.12 -3.56 8.75
CA LEU A 81 2.55 -2.50 7.91
C LEU A 81 1.34 -2.99 7.12
N LYS A 82 1.37 -4.23 6.60
CA LYS A 82 0.22 -4.85 5.96
C LYS A 82 -0.95 -5.05 6.93
N GLU A 83 -0.68 -5.54 8.15
CA GLU A 83 -1.68 -5.66 9.23
C GLU A 83 -2.28 -4.29 9.58
N TYR A 84 -1.44 -3.26 9.65
CA TYR A 84 -1.85 -1.90 9.95
C TYR A 84 -2.81 -1.35 8.89
N ILE A 85 -2.43 -1.41 7.60
CA ILE A 85 -3.26 -0.94 6.49
C ILE A 85 -4.58 -1.71 6.45
N GLY A 86 -4.55 -3.04 6.55
CA GLY A 86 -5.75 -3.86 6.58
C GLY A 86 -6.67 -3.56 7.77
N SER A 87 -6.12 -3.08 8.89
CA SER A 87 -6.93 -2.67 10.04
C SER A 87 -7.67 -1.36 9.81
N ILE A 88 -7.12 -0.46 8.98
CA ILE A 88 -7.79 0.78 8.55
C ILE A 88 -8.98 0.41 7.67
N ASP A 89 -8.77 -0.43 6.66
CA ASP A 89 -9.82 -0.88 5.74
C ASP A 89 -10.99 -1.56 6.46
N ASN A 90 -10.67 -2.30 7.53
CA ASN A 90 -11.67 -3.01 8.34
C ASN A 90 -12.19 -2.20 9.55
N TYR A 91 -11.79 -0.94 9.69
CA TYR A 91 -12.18 -0.06 10.82
C TYR A 91 -11.91 -0.66 12.20
N ASN A 92 -10.87 -1.48 12.32
CA ASN A 92 -10.51 -2.15 13.56
C ASN A 92 -9.44 -1.35 14.32
N ILE A 93 -9.90 -0.45 15.21
CA ILE A 93 -9.03 0.43 16.00
C ILE A 93 -8.02 -0.36 16.84
N LEU A 94 -8.47 -1.43 17.53
CA LEU A 94 -7.58 -2.23 18.37
C LEU A 94 -6.49 -2.94 17.55
N ALA A 95 -6.86 -3.49 16.39
CA ALA A 95 -5.89 -4.12 15.49
C ALA A 95 -4.91 -3.08 14.94
N ARG A 96 -5.39 -1.85 14.64
CA ARG A 96 -4.57 -0.74 14.17
C ARG A 96 -3.52 -0.34 15.20
N GLU A 97 -3.90 -0.10 16.45
CA GLU A 97 -2.99 0.26 17.53
C GLU A 97 -1.96 -0.82 17.80
N LYS A 98 -2.39 -2.09 17.80
CA LYS A 98 -1.50 -3.25 17.98
C LYS A 98 -0.48 -3.38 16.85
N SER A 99 -0.91 -3.27 15.61
CA SER A 99 -0.02 -3.36 14.45
C SER A 99 0.92 -2.14 14.36
N HIS A 100 0.44 -0.94 14.70
CA HIS A 100 1.27 0.25 14.80
C HIS A 100 2.38 0.09 15.85
N SER A 101 2.06 -0.43 17.04
CA SER A 101 3.06 -0.70 18.09
C SER A 101 4.12 -1.72 17.62
N LYS A 102 3.70 -2.79 16.93
CA LYS A 102 4.62 -3.77 16.32
C LYS A 102 5.52 -3.14 15.25
N TYR A 103 4.93 -2.32 14.38
CA TYR A 103 5.67 -1.54 13.38
C TYR A 103 6.75 -0.68 14.02
N GLN A 104 6.40 0.11 15.05
CA GLN A 104 7.35 0.97 15.75
C GLN A 104 8.51 0.19 16.36
N LYS A 105 8.23 -0.98 16.93
CA LYS A 105 9.25 -1.88 17.49
C LYS A 105 10.19 -2.39 16.40
N SER A 106 9.63 -2.86 15.28
CA SER A 106 10.41 -3.34 14.14
C SER A 106 11.25 -2.22 13.52
N TYR A 107 10.69 -1.03 13.36
CA TYR A 107 11.42 0.14 12.90
C TYR A 107 12.64 0.45 13.80
N LYS A 108 12.46 0.46 15.13
CA LYS A 108 13.56 0.67 16.10
C LYS A 108 14.62 -0.43 16.02
N ASN A 109 14.21 -1.67 15.81
CA ASN A 109 15.13 -2.79 15.64
C ASN A 109 15.97 -2.62 14.37
N LEU A 110 15.35 -2.24 13.24
CA LEU A 110 16.07 -1.96 12.00
C LEU A 110 17.07 -0.80 12.15
N GLN A 111 16.72 0.23 12.92
CA GLN A 111 17.66 1.31 13.22
C GLN A 111 18.91 0.81 13.96
N LYS A 112 18.77 -0.16 14.85
CA LYS A 112 19.90 -0.80 15.54
C LYS A 112 20.69 -1.74 14.60
N LEU A 113 19.98 -2.53 13.79
CA LEU A 113 20.58 -3.49 12.87
C LEU A 113 21.35 -2.85 11.72
N LYS A 114 21.09 -1.56 11.41
CA LYS A 114 21.85 -0.81 10.40
C LYS A 114 23.36 -0.86 10.62
N THR A 115 23.83 -0.96 11.85
CA THR A 115 25.24 -1.02 12.18
C THR A 115 25.93 -2.26 11.60
N PHE A 116 25.17 -3.29 11.25
CA PHE A 116 25.68 -4.53 10.64
C PHE A 116 25.66 -4.49 9.10
N LEU A 117 25.15 -3.43 8.50
CA LEU A 117 25.21 -3.20 7.07
C LEU A 117 26.46 -2.40 6.69
N LYS A 118 26.89 -2.50 5.45
CA LYS A 118 28.08 -1.81 4.94
C LYS A 118 27.75 -0.93 3.72
N GLY A 119 28.44 0.19 3.62
CA GLY A 119 28.42 1.06 2.43
C GLY A 119 27.01 1.48 2.02
N ASP A 120 26.67 1.22 0.78
CA ASP A 120 25.44 1.67 0.16
C ASP A 120 24.17 1.04 0.76
N GLU A 121 24.28 -0.16 1.34
CA GLU A 121 23.13 -0.84 1.95
C GLU A 121 22.52 -0.02 3.11
N VAL A 122 23.35 0.65 3.90
CA VAL A 122 22.89 1.56 4.98
C VAL A 122 22.06 2.69 4.40
N SER A 123 22.55 3.31 3.33
CA SER A 123 21.89 4.44 2.66
C SER A 123 20.56 4.00 2.03
N VAL A 124 20.54 2.82 1.42
CA VAL A 124 19.34 2.23 0.83
C VAL A 124 18.30 1.96 1.90
N LEU A 125 18.65 1.24 2.98
CA LEU A 125 17.72 0.96 4.08
C LEU A 125 17.18 2.26 4.71
N ASN A 126 18.07 3.22 4.98
CA ASN A 126 17.67 4.52 5.52
C ASN A 126 16.62 5.23 4.67
N ARG A 127 16.82 5.29 3.35
CA ARG A 127 15.89 5.93 2.43
C ARG A 127 14.49 5.32 2.52
N TYR A 128 14.39 3.99 2.57
CA TYR A 128 13.10 3.30 2.74
C TYR A 128 12.48 3.59 4.11
N LEU A 129 13.25 3.45 5.18
CA LEU A 129 12.76 3.66 6.53
C LEU A 129 12.25 5.09 6.78
N VAL A 130 12.97 6.11 6.26
CA VAL A 130 12.54 7.51 6.38
C VAL A 130 11.23 7.73 5.62
N ARG A 131 11.12 7.28 4.37
CA ARG A 131 9.90 7.45 3.57
C ARG A 131 8.70 6.73 4.19
N ILE A 132 8.89 5.49 4.66
CA ILE A 132 7.84 4.73 5.35
C ILE A 132 7.40 5.48 6.61
N LYS A 133 8.35 5.95 7.41
CA LYS A 133 8.04 6.70 8.64
C LYS A 133 7.23 7.96 8.36
N THR A 134 7.66 8.77 7.39
CA THR A 134 6.94 10.01 7.01
C THR A 134 5.51 9.71 6.58
N ASN A 135 5.31 8.72 5.69
CA ASN A 135 3.97 8.36 5.24
C ASN A 135 3.10 7.80 6.38
N MET A 136 3.68 7.01 7.29
CA MET A 136 2.99 6.48 8.47
C MET A 136 2.56 7.60 9.43
N GLU A 137 3.45 8.56 9.72
CA GLU A 137 3.13 9.69 10.59
C GLU A 137 2.02 10.56 10.00
N THR A 138 2.07 10.85 8.69
CA THR A 138 1.03 11.63 8.02
C THR A 138 -0.30 10.90 8.02
N LEU A 139 -0.30 9.59 7.73
CA LEU A 139 -1.52 8.77 7.74
C LEU A 139 -2.13 8.69 9.15
N GLU A 140 -1.31 8.50 10.19
CA GLU A 140 -1.77 8.51 11.60
C GLU A 140 -2.39 9.85 12.00
N ASP A 141 -1.80 10.96 11.59
CA ASP A 141 -2.32 12.29 11.91
C ASP A 141 -3.66 12.56 11.22
N GLN A 142 -3.86 12.05 10.02
CA GLN A 142 -5.17 12.14 9.34
C GLN A 142 -6.22 11.30 10.05
N LEU A 143 -5.89 10.06 10.43
CA LEU A 143 -6.82 9.16 11.12
C LEU A 143 -7.20 9.65 12.52
N LYS A 144 -6.30 10.36 13.22
CA LYS A 144 -6.60 10.98 14.50
C LYS A 144 -7.57 12.16 14.37
N ARG A 145 -7.41 12.98 13.34
CA ARG A 145 -8.34 14.09 13.06
C ARG A 145 -9.75 13.59 12.81
N GLU A 146 -9.92 12.49 12.07
CA GLU A 146 -11.22 11.86 11.87
C GLU A 146 -11.89 11.45 13.19
N THR A 147 -11.13 10.86 14.11
CA THR A 147 -11.67 10.38 15.39
C THR A 147 -12.12 11.50 16.31
N VAL A 148 -11.53 12.68 16.23
CA VAL A 148 -11.94 13.85 17.02
C VAL A 148 -13.26 14.42 16.54
N ILE A 149 -13.46 14.50 15.23
CA ILE A 149 -14.70 15.05 14.60
C ILE A 149 -15.93 14.17 14.90
N ILE A 150 -15.75 12.91 15.18
CA ILE A 150 -16.85 11.96 15.45
C ILE A 150 -17.34 12.05 16.92
N ASN A 151 -16.52 12.57 17.81
CA ASN A 151 -16.79 12.61 19.25
C ASN A 151 -17.31 13.98 19.76
N ASP A 152 -17.38 14.99 18.90
CA ASP A 152 -18.03 16.29 19.11
C ASP A 152 -19.43 16.33 18.48
#